data_0419e8a553cd12b0444b76fca686dbfb
#
_entry.id   0419e8a553cd12b0444b76fca686dbfb
#
_cell.length_a   1.000
_cell.length_b   1.000
_cell.length_c   1.000
_cell.angle_alpha   90.00
_cell.angle_beta   90.00
_cell.angle_gamma   90.00
#
_symmetry.space_group_name_H-M   'P 1'
#
loop_
_entity.id
_entity.type
_entity.pdbx_description
1 polymer ?
#
loop_
_entity_poly.entity_id
_entity_poly.type
_entity_poly.pdbx_seq_one_letter_code
_entity_poly.pdbx_strand_id
1 'polypeptide(L)'
;MRILATFLFLLLFTEASAQVSKWGSLGYRTVGFEIHIVGCDRNATGSLVIPEEIDELPVTKILNNAFDGCQGLSAIQIPDSVREIQSKAFQSCSGLLGIAIPPKASIGETLFYGCTKLTVVDWPASITVVPRETFLDCKGLKSINLPNGVTELAKFAFSGSGLESIILPESVAKIGGFALANCQSLRSVSIPKATKEIESNAFGGSLYLTQVRIPERYHSESEAIRIGLETAWPNGFLLQDAELTGPEESLEIRLAPVVTVKGVPGEVKTIDVADSPDGPWKLWRIVIVATGGAAEVDLDEGAERRFYRIRP
;
A
#
# COMPACT_ATOMS: atom_id res chain seq x y z
N MET A 1 36.14 24.56 -40.71
CA MET A 1 35.80 23.14 -40.90
C MET A 1 35.32 22.41 -39.63
N ARG A 2 35.53 22.89 -38.44
CA ARG A 2 35.07 22.22 -37.17
C ARG A 2 33.57 22.49 -36.78
N ILE A 3 32.96 23.58 -37.25
CA ILE A 3 31.59 23.97 -36.92
C ILE A 3 30.54 23.20 -37.74
N LEU A 4 30.85 22.78 -38.97
CA LEU A 4 29.95 21.98 -39.80
C LEU A 4 29.82 20.53 -39.34
N ALA A 5 30.88 19.96 -38.73
CA ALA A 5 30.80 18.58 -38.19
C ALA A 5 29.89 18.47 -36.97
N THR A 6 29.86 19.52 -36.11
CA THR A 6 29.01 19.55 -34.92
C THR A 6 27.52 19.71 -35.26
N PHE A 7 27.19 20.47 -36.32
CA PHE A 7 25.83 20.61 -36.80
C PHE A 7 25.30 19.38 -37.55
N LEU A 8 26.17 18.67 -38.26
CA LEU A 8 25.79 17.42 -38.94
C LEU A 8 25.55 16.29 -37.93
N PHE A 9 26.33 16.28 -36.81
CA PHE A 9 26.13 15.32 -35.73
C PHE A 9 24.80 15.56 -34.97
N LEU A 10 24.38 16.84 -34.79
CA LEU A 10 23.09 17.17 -34.17
C LEU A 10 21.90 16.80 -35.07
N LEU A 11 22.01 16.89 -36.41
CA LEU A 11 20.93 16.56 -37.33
C LEU A 11 20.71 15.05 -37.51
N LEU A 12 21.72 14.23 -37.28
CA LEU A 12 21.60 12.76 -37.34
C LEU A 12 20.87 12.17 -36.09
N PHE A 13 20.83 12.91 -34.97
CA PHE A 13 20.16 12.44 -33.75
C PHE A 13 18.65 12.67 -33.72
N THR A 14 18.09 13.52 -34.62
CA THR A 14 16.64 13.86 -34.59
C THR A 14 15.76 12.81 -35.27
N GLU A 15 16.29 11.95 -36.11
CA GLU A 15 15.52 10.87 -36.77
C GLU A 15 15.68 9.48 -36.13
N ALA A 16 16.71 9.25 -35.30
CA ALA A 16 16.92 7.96 -34.63
C ALA A 16 15.96 7.68 -33.48
N SER A 17 15.16 8.66 -33.05
CA SER A 17 14.33 8.57 -31.84
C SER A 17 13.02 7.76 -32.01
N ALA A 18 12.68 7.30 -33.21
CA ALA A 18 11.44 6.57 -33.47
C ALA A 18 11.59 5.04 -33.43
N GLN A 19 12.82 4.51 -33.62
CA GLN A 19 13.05 3.08 -33.71
C GLN A 19 13.10 2.43 -32.34
N VAL A 20 12.31 1.35 -32.16
CA VAL A 20 12.40 0.48 -30.97
C VAL A 20 13.47 -0.56 -31.19
N SER A 21 14.47 -0.53 -30.33
CA SER A 21 15.54 -1.53 -30.26
C SER A 21 15.24 -2.58 -29.20
N LYS A 22 15.95 -3.69 -29.20
CA LYS A 22 15.76 -4.78 -28.21
C LYS A 22 17.04 -5.04 -27.42
N TRP A 23 16.89 -5.27 -26.13
CA TRP A 23 17.91 -5.79 -25.24
C TRP A 23 17.31 -6.95 -24.44
N GLY A 24 17.62 -8.18 -24.85
CA GLY A 24 16.92 -9.35 -24.31
C GLY A 24 15.40 -9.26 -24.55
N SER A 25 14.63 -9.37 -23.47
CA SER A 25 13.15 -9.22 -23.51
C SER A 25 12.68 -7.77 -23.48
N LEU A 26 13.58 -6.79 -23.34
CA LEU A 26 13.22 -5.38 -23.24
C LEU A 26 13.23 -4.72 -24.62
N GLY A 27 12.19 -3.93 -24.90
CA GLY A 27 12.17 -2.93 -25.98
C GLY A 27 12.55 -1.57 -25.42
N TYR A 28 13.45 -0.87 -26.09
CA TYR A 28 13.90 0.45 -25.66
C TYR A 28 14.02 1.43 -26.82
N ARG A 29 14.10 2.71 -26.49
CA ARG A 29 14.43 3.80 -27.43
C ARG A 29 15.56 4.64 -26.84
N THR A 30 16.46 5.06 -27.69
CA THR A 30 17.42 6.11 -27.37
C THR A 30 16.79 7.48 -27.60
N VAL A 31 16.83 8.34 -26.58
CA VAL A 31 16.31 9.71 -26.64
C VAL A 31 17.38 10.66 -26.13
N GLY A 32 18.06 11.33 -27.05
CA GLY A 32 19.25 12.13 -26.70
C GLY A 32 20.36 11.24 -26.14
N PHE A 33 20.71 11.43 -24.88
CA PHE A 33 21.74 10.68 -24.16
C PHE A 33 21.15 9.74 -23.11
N GLU A 34 19.92 9.29 -23.27
CA GLU A 34 19.21 8.45 -22.33
C GLU A 34 18.49 7.28 -23.02
N ILE A 35 18.25 6.23 -22.27
CA ILE A 35 17.44 5.07 -22.68
C ILE A 35 16.10 5.12 -21.98
N HIS A 36 15.03 4.97 -22.77
CA HIS A 36 13.68 4.79 -22.27
C HIS A 36 13.19 3.37 -22.60
N ILE A 37 12.77 2.62 -21.57
CA ILE A 37 12.12 1.32 -21.76
C ILE A 37 10.70 1.56 -22.28
N VAL A 38 10.39 0.99 -23.45
CA VAL A 38 9.11 1.20 -24.14
C VAL A 38 8.25 -0.06 -24.13
N GLY A 39 8.80 -1.22 -23.82
CA GLY A 39 8.06 -2.46 -23.80
C GLY A 39 8.87 -3.64 -23.27
N CYS A 40 8.16 -4.73 -23.00
CA CYS A 40 8.71 -6.02 -22.65
C CYS A 40 8.03 -7.13 -23.47
N ASP A 41 8.74 -8.19 -23.77
CA ASP A 41 8.13 -9.38 -24.36
C ASP A 41 7.12 -9.97 -23.36
N ARG A 42 5.85 -10.07 -23.76
CA ARG A 42 4.79 -10.61 -22.93
C ARG A 42 4.97 -12.09 -22.57
N ASN A 43 5.83 -12.79 -23.30
CA ASN A 43 6.20 -14.19 -23.00
C ASN A 43 7.38 -14.28 -22.03
N ALA A 44 7.98 -13.16 -21.61
CA ALA A 44 9.03 -13.16 -20.61
C ALA A 44 8.54 -13.77 -19.29
N THR A 45 9.35 -14.61 -18.67
CA THR A 45 9.04 -15.33 -17.44
C THR A 45 10.14 -15.20 -16.40
N GLY A 46 9.79 -15.41 -15.12
CA GLY A 46 10.76 -15.40 -14.03
C GLY A 46 11.16 -13.99 -13.60
N SER A 47 12.43 -13.82 -13.25
CA SER A 47 12.98 -12.52 -12.82
C SER A 47 13.62 -11.79 -14.00
N LEU A 48 13.30 -10.51 -14.14
CA LEU A 48 13.86 -9.62 -15.14
C LEU A 48 14.65 -8.49 -14.47
N VAL A 49 15.87 -8.27 -14.94
CA VAL A 49 16.72 -7.15 -14.50
C VAL A 49 16.74 -6.09 -15.61
N ILE A 50 16.34 -4.87 -15.29
CA ILE A 50 16.55 -3.72 -16.16
C ILE A 50 17.96 -3.22 -15.87
N PRO A 51 18.87 -3.14 -16.88
CA PRO A 51 20.23 -2.68 -16.64
C PRO A 51 20.28 -1.17 -16.34
N GLU A 52 21.32 -0.73 -15.65
CA GLU A 52 21.53 0.71 -15.42
C GLU A 52 21.81 1.47 -16.71
N GLU A 53 22.48 0.81 -17.67
CA GLU A 53 22.89 1.36 -18.95
C GLU A 53 22.66 0.35 -20.09
N ILE A 54 22.34 0.87 -21.26
CA ILE A 54 22.31 0.14 -22.54
C ILE A 54 23.11 0.98 -23.53
N ASP A 55 24.08 0.37 -24.22
CA ASP A 55 24.96 1.04 -25.17
C ASP A 55 25.66 2.28 -24.57
N GLU A 56 26.14 2.16 -23.32
CA GLU A 56 26.81 3.22 -22.55
C GLU A 56 25.90 4.41 -22.21
N LEU A 57 24.58 4.29 -22.39
CA LEU A 57 23.61 5.32 -22.09
C LEU A 57 22.73 4.88 -20.90
N PRO A 58 22.46 5.78 -19.92
CA PRO A 58 21.70 5.44 -18.74
C PRO A 58 20.23 5.17 -19.06
N VAL A 59 19.66 4.13 -18.42
CA VAL A 59 18.22 3.86 -18.46
C VAL A 59 17.54 4.76 -17.43
N THR A 60 16.77 5.73 -17.90
CA THR A 60 16.20 6.79 -17.04
C THR A 60 14.69 6.75 -16.93
N LYS A 61 13.98 6.09 -17.88
CA LYS A 61 12.53 6.06 -17.88
C LYS A 61 11.95 4.70 -18.25
N ILE A 62 10.83 4.39 -17.64
CA ILE A 62 9.92 3.30 -18.02
C ILE A 62 8.63 3.97 -18.53
N LEU A 63 8.32 3.79 -19.81
CA LEU A 63 7.20 4.48 -20.43
C LEU A 63 5.85 3.81 -20.14
N ASN A 64 4.77 4.48 -20.56
CA ASN A 64 3.42 3.98 -20.41
C ASN A 64 3.27 2.55 -20.95
N ASN A 65 2.64 1.68 -20.16
CA ASN A 65 2.34 0.29 -20.52
C ASN A 65 3.58 -0.57 -20.86
N ALA A 66 4.80 -0.17 -20.49
CA ALA A 66 6.03 -0.87 -20.91
C ALA A 66 6.03 -2.36 -20.54
N PHE A 67 5.43 -2.74 -19.42
CA PHE A 67 5.30 -4.13 -18.98
C PHE A 67 3.83 -4.60 -18.94
N ASP A 68 2.90 -3.86 -19.56
CA ASP A 68 1.47 -4.23 -19.52
C ASP A 68 1.25 -5.66 -20.00
N GLY A 69 0.64 -6.48 -19.13
CA GLY A 69 0.31 -7.86 -19.43
C GLY A 69 1.50 -8.83 -19.44
N CYS A 70 2.67 -8.45 -18.92
CA CYS A 70 3.81 -9.36 -18.72
C CYS A 70 3.54 -10.33 -17.56
N GLN A 71 2.60 -11.25 -17.74
CA GLN A 71 2.04 -12.12 -16.70
C GLN A 71 3.01 -13.19 -16.20
N GLY A 72 4.04 -13.52 -16.97
CA GLY A 72 5.04 -14.55 -16.63
C GLY A 72 6.15 -14.04 -15.72
N LEU A 73 6.31 -12.71 -15.58
CA LEU A 73 7.33 -12.12 -14.72
C LEU A 73 6.95 -12.23 -13.25
N SER A 74 7.84 -12.82 -12.45
CA SER A 74 7.67 -12.93 -10.99
C SER A 74 8.37 -11.81 -10.21
N ALA A 75 9.41 -11.21 -10.79
CA ALA A 75 10.14 -10.09 -10.22
C ALA A 75 10.70 -9.19 -11.33
N ILE A 76 10.76 -7.89 -11.08
CA ILE A 76 11.39 -6.91 -11.95
C ILE A 76 12.31 -6.06 -11.07
N GLN A 77 13.59 -6.07 -11.37
CA GLN A 77 14.57 -5.22 -10.72
C GLN A 77 14.74 -3.94 -11.55
N ILE A 78 14.43 -2.81 -10.94
CA ILE A 78 14.52 -1.48 -11.55
C ILE A 78 15.77 -0.80 -11.00
N PRO A 79 16.68 -0.30 -11.84
CA PRO A 79 17.90 0.35 -11.39
C PRO A 79 17.63 1.76 -10.85
N ASP A 80 18.54 2.24 -9.99
CA ASP A 80 18.47 3.57 -9.39
C ASP A 80 18.66 4.72 -10.40
N SER A 81 19.10 4.43 -11.61
CA SER A 81 19.17 5.38 -12.73
C SER A 81 17.78 5.83 -13.21
N VAL A 82 16.74 5.02 -13.00
CA VAL A 82 15.37 5.35 -13.41
C VAL A 82 14.82 6.48 -12.55
N ARG A 83 14.35 7.54 -13.21
CA ARG A 83 13.77 8.77 -12.61
C ARG A 83 12.27 8.90 -12.84
N GLU A 84 11.72 8.18 -13.80
CA GLU A 84 10.31 8.27 -14.17
C GLU A 84 9.77 6.91 -14.54
N ILE A 85 8.66 6.51 -13.91
CA ILE A 85 7.87 5.32 -14.24
C ILE A 85 6.48 5.81 -14.59
N GLN A 86 6.11 5.72 -15.86
CA GLN A 86 4.86 6.29 -16.36
C GLN A 86 3.65 5.41 -16.05
N SER A 87 2.47 5.95 -16.34
CA SER A 87 1.20 5.31 -16.03
C SER A 87 1.07 3.92 -16.66
N LYS A 88 0.46 2.99 -15.91
CA LYS A 88 0.20 1.61 -16.36
C LYS A 88 1.45 0.79 -16.67
N ALA A 89 2.63 1.25 -16.25
CA ALA A 89 3.89 0.59 -16.63
C ALA A 89 3.89 -0.90 -16.29
N PHE A 90 3.30 -1.32 -15.18
CA PHE A 90 3.21 -2.71 -14.73
C PHE A 90 1.77 -3.23 -14.64
N GLN A 91 0.83 -2.59 -15.34
CA GLN A 91 -0.55 -3.03 -15.38
C GLN A 91 -0.65 -4.50 -15.78
N SER A 92 -1.54 -5.27 -15.14
CA SER A 92 -1.81 -6.69 -15.45
C SER A 92 -0.58 -7.62 -15.40
N CYS A 93 0.50 -7.23 -14.71
CA CYS A 93 1.60 -8.14 -14.38
C CYS A 93 1.15 -9.13 -13.30
N SER A 94 0.23 -10.03 -13.64
CA SER A 94 -0.45 -10.89 -12.67
C SER A 94 0.46 -11.93 -12.00
N GLY A 95 1.65 -12.19 -12.55
CA GLY A 95 2.68 -13.05 -11.97
C GLY A 95 3.60 -12.36 -10.98
N LEU A 96 3.64 -11.02 -10.97
CA LEU A 96 4.57 -10.23 -10.17
C LEU A 96 4.30 -10.42 -8.68
N LEU A 97 5.33 -10.85 -7.93
CA LEU A 97 5.24 -11.13 -6.49
C LEU A 97 5.69 -9.94 -5.64
N GLY A 98 6.71 -9.23 -6.12
CA GLY A 98 7.26 -8.08 -5.40
C GLY A 98 8.02 -7.14 -6.33
N ILE A 99 8.12 -5.88 -5.93
CA ILE A 99 8.83 -4.83 -6.65
C ILE A 99 9.33 -3.75 -5.71
N ALA A 100 10.54 -3.24 -5.96
CA ALA A 100 11.06 -2.04 -5.33
C ALA A 100 11.03 -0.87 -6.32
N ILE A 101 10.48 0.26 -5.89
CA ILE A 101 10.47 1.49 -6.70
C ILE A 101 11.73 2.29 -6.34
N PRO A 102 12.54 2.72 -7.32
CA PRO A 102 13.74 3.48 -7.04
C PRO A 102 13.47 4.77 -6.25
N PRO A 103 14.34 5.12 -5.28
CA PRO A 103 14.05 6.18 -4.31
C PRO A 103 13.86 7.57 -4.92
N LYS A 104 14.32 7.79 -6.14
CA LYS A 104 14.21 9.08 -6.86
C LYS A 104 13.20 9.05 -8.01
N ALA A 105 12.53 7.94 -8.22
CA ALA A 105 11.58 7.82 -9.31
C ALA A 105 10.25 8.49 -8.98
N SER A 106 9.72 9.25 -9.93
CA SER A 106 8.30 9.61 -9.96
C SER A 106 7.48 8.48 -10.59
N ILE A 107 6.23 8.34 -10.18
CA ILE A 107 5.34 7.30 -10.69
C ILE A 107 4.06 7.90 -11.26
N GLY A 108 3.52 7.25 -12.30
CA GLY A 108 2.23 7.56 -12.89
C GLY A 108 1.07 6.80 -12.23
N GLU A 109 -0.13 7.04 -12.76
CA GLU A 109 -1.37 6.40 -12.30
C GLU A 109 -1.48 4.94 -12.77
N THR A 110 -2.35 4.15 -12.10
CA THR A 110 -2.72 2.79 -12.52
C THR A 110 -1.52 1.82 -12.60
N LEU A 111 -0.48 2.11 -11.81
CA LEU A 111 0.85 1.51 -11.99
C LEU A 111 0.84 -0.02 -11.91
N PHE A 112 0.13 -0.59 -10.90
CA PHE A 112 0.04 -2.02 -10.62
C PHE A 112 -1.37 -2.58 -10.77
N TYR A 113 -2.27 -1.91 -11.48
CA TYR A 113 -3.62 -2.41 -11.67
C TYR A 113 -3.62 -3.87 -12.14
N GLY A 114 -4.35 -4.72 -11.44
CA GLY A 114 -4.49 -6.13 -11.79
C GLY A 114 -3.24 -7.00 -11.53
N CYS A 115 -2.27 -6.52 -10.76
CA CYS A 115 -1.14 -7.33 -10.27
C CYS A 115 -1.62 -8.27 -9.17
N THR A 116 -2.38 -9.33 -9.54
CA THR A 116 -3.15 -10.14 -8.59
C THR A 116 -2.31 -10.97 -7.63
N LYS A 117 -1.03 -11.22 -7.92
CA LYS A 117 -0.10 -11.94 -7.03
C LYS A 117 0.87 -11.02 -6.29
N LEU A 118 0.80 -9.71 -6.50
CA LEU A 118 1.68 -8.74 -5.84
C LEU A 118 1.45 -8.77 -4.33
N THR A 119 2.50 -9.08 -3.57
CA THR A 119 2.46 -9.19 -2.10
C THR A 119 3.31 -8.16 -1.40
N VAL A 120 4.39 -7.71 -2.03
CA VAL A 120 5.36 -6.79 -1.44
C VAL A 120 5.67 -5.66 -2.40
N VAL A 121 5.57 -4.43 -1.92
CA VAL A 121 6.01 -3.23 -2.64
C VAL A 121 6.88 -2.41 -1.69
N ASP A 122 8.13 -2.18 -2.10
CA ASP A 122 9.00 -1.23 -1.42
C ASP A 122 8.67 0.18 -1.95
N TRP A 123 7.95 0.94 -1.12
CA TRP A 123 7.42 2.25 -1.46
C TRP A 123 8.36 3.34 -0.96
N PRO A 124 8.97 4.14 -1.85
CA PRO A 124 9.99 5.11 -1.44
C PRO A 124 9.38 6.34 -0.75
N ALA A 125 10.14 6.89 0.20
CA ALA A 125 9.72 8.05 0.96
C ALA A 125 9.53 9.34 0.13
N SER A 126 10.06 9.37 -1.09
CA SER A 126 9.92 10.49 -2.03
C SER A 126 8.52 10.63 -2.62
N ILE A 127 7.72 9.55 -2.61
CA ILE A 127 6.38 9.53 -3.19
C ILE A 127 5.37 9.91 -2.10
N THR A 128 4.81 11.10 -2.21
CA THR A 128 3.89 11.70 -1.22
C THR A 128 2.42 11.47 -1.52
N VAL A 129 2.09 10.95 -2.67
CA VAL A 129 0.71 10.59 -3.08
C VAL A 129 0.72 9.14 -3.57
N VAL A 130 -0.22 8.32 -3.10
CA VAL A 130 -0.52 7.05 -3.76
C VAL A 130 -1.43 7.37 -4.95
N PRO A 131 -0.94 7.30 -6.20
CA PRO A 131 -1.71 7.77 -7.35
C PRO A 131 -2.98 6.96 -7.59
N ARG A 132 -3.83 7.52 -8.43
CA ARG A 132 -5.09 6.90 -8.82
C ARG A 132 -4.87 5.47 -9.33
N GLU A 133 -5.73 4.54 -8.86
CA GLU A 133 -5.78 3.14 -9.32
C GLU A 133 -4.45 2.37 -9.18
N THR A 134 -3.51 2.86 -8.38
CA THR A 134 -2.17 2.25 -8.28
C THR A 134 -2.22 0.77 -7.93
N PHE A 135 -3.05 0.38 -6.96
CA PHE A 135 -3.21 -0.99 -6.49
C PHE A 135 -4.61 -1.54 -6.71
N LEU A 136 -5.32 -1.02 -7.72
CA LEU A 136 -6.64 -1.51 -8.08
C LEU A 136 -6.56 -3.00 -8.45
N ASP A 137 -7.40 -3.83 -7.81
CA ASP A 137 -7.43 -5.29 -7.98
C ASP A 137 -6.11 -6.04 -7.67
N CYS A 138 -5.22 -5.48 -6.84
CA CYS A 138 -4.05 -6.16 -6.31
C CYS A 138 -4.45 -7.16 -5.20
N LYS A 139 -5.10 -8.26 -5.56
CA LYS A 139 -5.71 -9.23 -4.61
C LYS A 139 -4.69 -9.93 -3.70
N GLY A 140 -3.43 -10.02 -4.13
CA GLY A 140 -2.33 -10.59 -3.33
C GLY A 140 -1.81 -9.66 -2.24
N LEU A 141 -2.03 -8.34 -2.35
CA LEU A 141 -1.49 -7.33 -1.45
C LEU A 141 -2.26 -7.34 -0.12
N LYS A 142 -1.71 -8.02 0.89
CA LYS A 142 -2.33 -8.21 2.21
C LYS A 142 -2.07 -7.06 3.16
N SER A 143 -0.93 -6.42 3.02
CA SER A 143 -0.52 -5.25 3.78
C SER A 143 0.41 -4.38 2.96
N ILE A 144 0.51 -3.12 3.31
CA ILE A 144 1.48 -2.18 2.75
C ILE A 144 1.96 -1.23 3.83
N ASN A 145 3.26 -0.98 3.87
CA ASN A 145 3.83 0.05 4.72
C ASN A 145 4.04 1.33 3.91
N LEU A 146 3.22 2.34 4.18
CA LEU A 146 3.34 3.65 3.55
C LEU A 146 4.25 4.54 4.41
N PRO A 147 5.25 5.21 3.82
CA PRO A 147 6.14 6.08 4.57
C PRO A 147 5.43 7.35 5.08
N ASN A 148 5.98 7.94 6.13
CA ASN A 148 5.42 9.14 6.79
C ASN A 148 5.31 10.40 5.90
N GLY A 149 5.80 10.35 4.65
CA GLY A 149 5.65 11.43 3.69
C GLY A 149 4.36 11.38 2.86
N VAL A 150 3.61 10.27 2.93
CA VAL A 150 2.38 10.13 2.13
C VAL A 150 1.28 11.02 2.70
N THR A 151 0.75 11.91 1.88
CA THR A 151 -0.29 12.90 2.24
C THR A 151 -1.66 12.60 1.66
N GLU A 152 -1.72 11.78 0.60
CA GLU A 152 -2.97 11.47 -0.10
C GLU A 152 -3.00 10.03 -0.61
N LEU A 153 -4.15 9.38 -0.43
CA LEU A 153 -4.58 8.24 -1.22
C LEU A 153 -5.52 8.76 -2.30
N ALA A 154 -5.11 8.71 -3.56
CA ALA A 154 -5.97 9.17 -4.65
C ALA A 154 -7.12 8.19 -4.92
N LYS A 155 -8.04 8.59 -5.79
CA LYS A 155 -9.24 7.83 -6.14
C LYS A 155 -8.90 6.40 -6.59
N PHE A 156 -9.61 5.38 -6.02
CA PHE A 156 -9.41 3.96 -6.31
C PHE A 156 -8.01 3.41 -5.97
N ALA A 157 -7.19 4.09 -5.19
CA ALA A 157 -5.79 3.72 -4.96
C ALA A 157 -5.58 2.25 -4.56
N PHE A 158 -6.46 1.68 -3.73
CA PHE A 158 -6.45 0.30 -3.25
C PHE A 158 -7.76 -0.46 -3.51
N SER A 159 -8.65 0.06 -4.35
CA SER A 159 -9.95 -0.56 -4.57
C SER A 159 -9.80 -2.02 -5.03
N GLY A 160 -10.58 -2.93 -4.45
CA GLY A 160 -10.53 -4.36 -4.80
C GLY A 160 -9.23 -5.07 -4.41
N SER A 161 -8.34 -4.42 -3.64
CA SER A 161 -7.11 -5.04 -3.16
C SER A 161 -7.39 -6.11 -2.09
N GLY A 162 -6.37 -6.96 -1.85
CA GLY A 162 -6.43 -8.00 -0.84
C GLY A 162 -6.08 -7.55 0.57
N LEU A 163 -5.99 -6.24 0.84
CA LEU A 163 -5.62 -5.70 2.15
C LEU A 163 -6.47 -6.31 3.26
N GLU A 164 -5.81 -6.78 4.32
CA GLU A 164 -6.44 -7.29 5.54
C GLU A 164 -6.52 -6.20 6.60
N SER A 165 -5.52 -5.33 6.63
CA SER A 165 -5.49 -4.12 7.46
C SER A 165 -4.64 -3.03 6.82
N ILE A 166 -4.90 -1.78 7.20
CA ILE A 166 -4.05 -0.65 6.82
C ILE A 166 -3.98 0.38 7.95
N ILE A 167 -2.76 0.80 8.28
CA ILE A 167 -2.49 1.92 9.18
C ILE A 167 -1.94 3.04 8.30
N LEU A 168 -2.69 4.12 8.21
CA LEU A 168 -2.27 5.28 7.44
C LEU A 168 -1.30 6.14 8.26
N PRO A 169 -0.21 6.64 7.65
CA PRO A 169 0.73 7.52 8.34
C PRO A 169 0.08 8.85 8.72
N GLU A 170 0.56 9.48 9.80
CA GLU A 170 0.01 10.73 10.36
C GLU A 170 -0.02 11.90 9.36
N SER A 171 0.75 11.81 8.29
CA SER A 171 0.79 12.80 7.20
C SER A 171 -0.42 12.75 6.27
N VAL A 172 -1.22 11.67 6.28
CA VAL A 172 -2.35 11.52 5.34
C VAL A 172 -3.44 12.52 5.65
N ALA A 173 -3.58 13.50 4.79
CA ALA A 173 -4.57 14.57 4.88
C ALA A 173 -5.83 14.30 4.04
N LYS A 174 -5.72 13.47 2.99
CA LYS A 174 -6.83 13.20 2.08
C LYS A 174 -6.93 11.71 1.70
N ILE A 175 -8.17 11.20 1.68
CA ILE A 175 -8.54 9.88 1.16
C ILE A 175 -9.58 10.07 0.07
N GLY A 176 -9.20 9.75 -1.16
CA GLY A 176 -10.03 9.91 -2.36
C GLY A 176 -11.18 8.92 -2.42
N GLY A 177 -12.15 9.23 -3.27
CA GLY A 177 -13.34 8.39 -3.46
C GLY A 177 -12.97 6.98 -3.90
N PHE A 178 -13.62 5.99 -3.26
CA PHE A 178 -13.37 4.57 -3.52
C PHE A 178 -11.93 4.09 -3.25
N ALA A 179 -11.12 4.86 -2.52
CA ALA A 179 -9.70 4.55 -2.32
C ALA A 179 -9.48 3.17 -1.67
N LEU A 180 -10.35 2.75 -0.78
CA LEU A 180 -10.33 1.47 -0.08
C LEU A 180 -11.65 0.70 -0.29
N ALA A 181 -12.32 0.91 -1.42
CA ALA A 181 -13.58 0.26 -1.73
C ALA A 181 -13.38 -1.18 -2.20
N ASN A 182 -14.41 -2.02 -2.01
CA ASN A 182 -14.42 -3.42 -2.46
C ASN A 182 -13.25 -4.28 -1.93
N CYS A 183 -12.60 -3.87 -0.83
CA CYS A 183 -11.53 -4.63 -0.19
C CYS A 183 -12.14 -5.74 0.65
N GLN A 184 -12.41 -6.92 0.04
CA GLN A 184 -13.16 -8.02 0.66
C GLN A 184 -12.41 -8.71 1.81
N SER A 185 -11.12 -8.47 1.97
CA SER A 185 -10.33 -9.00 3.08
C SER A 185 -10.13 -7.98 4.22
N LEU A 186 -10.47 -6.71 4.00
CA LEU A 186 -10.18 -5.61 4.93
C LEU A 186 -11.02 -5.73 6.19
N ARG A 187 -10.33 -5.83 7.34
CA ARG A 187 -10.91 -5.95 8.68
C ARG A 187 -10.69 -4.70 9.51
N SER A 188 -9.53 -4.06 9.36
CA SER A 188 -9.20 -2.89 10.16
C SER A 188 -8.57 -1.76 9.35
N VAL A 189 -8.93 -0.53 9.71
CA VAL A 189 -8.37 0.70 9.15
C VAL A 189 -8.10 1.68 10.28
N SER A 190 -6.87 2.22 10.32
CA SER A 190 -6.55 3.34 11.22
C SER A 190 -6.22 4.58 10.39
N ILE A 191 -7.04 5.61 10.56
CA ILE A 191 -6.96 6.89 9.86
C ILE A 191 -6.52 7.97 10.86
N PRO A 192 -5.50 8.77 10.52
CA PRO A 192 -5.00 9.82 11.40
C PRO A 192 -6.05 10.87 11.75
N LYS A 193 -6.01 11.40 12.97
CA LYS A 193 -6.85 12.55 13.39
C LYS A 193 -6.69 13.77 12.49
N ALA A 194 -5.50 13.95 11.94
CA ALA A 194 -5.16 15.05 11.04
C ALA A 194 -5.79 14.93 9.65
N THR A 195 -6.37 13.80 9.28
CA THR A 195 -7.01 13.62 7.95
C THR A 195 -8.16 14.62 7.80
N LYS A 196 -8.05 15.48 6.80
CA LYS A 196 -8.98 16.61 6.56
C LYS A 196 -10.17 16.23 5.70
N GLU A 197 -9.96 15.30 4.78
CA GLU A 197 -10.95 14.93 3.77
C GLU A 197 -10.99 13.42 3.55
N ILE A 198 -12.19 12.85 3.62
CA ILE A 198 -12.52 11.51 3.17
C ILE A 198 -13.65 11.65 2.16
N GLU A 199 -13.38 11.36 0.90
CA GLU A 199 -14.37 11.47 -0.17
C GLU A 199 -15.43 10.37 -0.08
N SER A 200 -16.51 10.56 -0.83
CA SER A 200 -17.66 9.64 -0.83
C SER A 200 -17.24 8.23 -1.26
N ASN A 201 -17.84 7.24 -0.61
CA ASN A 201 -17.62 5.82 -0.86
C ASN A 201 -16.15 5.38 -0.75
N ALA A 202 -15.32 6.10 0.01
CA ALA A 202 -13.92 5.73 0.20
C ALA A 202 -13.75 4.26 0.63
N PHE A 203 -14.71 3.71 1.40
CA PHE A 203 -14.74 2.32 1.89
C PHE A 203 -15.89 1.50 1.30
N GLY A 204 -16.62 2.04 0.33
CA GLY A 204 -17.84 1.42 -0.21
C GLY A 204 -17.63 -0.01 -0.67
N GLY A 205 -18.48 -0.94 -0.23
CA GLY A 205 -18.39 -2.35 -0.58
C GLY A 205 -17.29 -3.15 0.14
N SER A 206 -16.58 -2.58 1.12
CA SER A 206 -15.65 -3.29 2.01
C SER A 206 -16.42 -3.90 3.18
N LEU A 207 -17.20 -4.96 2.88
CA LEU A 207 -18.27 -5.49 3.72
C LEU A 207 -17.81 -6.13 5.04
N TYR A 208 -16.52 -6.42 5.18
CA TYR A 208 -15.98 -7.13 6.34
C TYR A 208 -15.15 -6.22 7.25
N LEU A 209 -15.22 -4.92 7.03
CA LEU A 209 -14.54 -3.93 7.85
C LEU A 209 -15.23 -3.83 9.21
N THR A 210 -14.53 -4.22 10.29
CA THR A 210 -15.06 -4.30 11.65
C THR A 210 -14.36 -3.37 12.63
N GLN A 211 -13.13 -2.95 12.32
CA GLN A 211 -12.33 -2.08 13.18
C GLN A 211 -11.95 -0.83 12.40
N VAL A 212 -12.56 0.30 12.76
CA VAL A 212 -12.32 1.58 12.07
C VAL A 212 -11.98 2.65 13.08
N ARG A 213 -10.76 3.18 13.00
CA ARG A 213 -10.37 4.39 13.72
C ARG A 213 -10.39 5.54 12.73
N ILE A 214 -11.31 6.49 12.93
CA ILE A 214 -11.48 7.68 12.08
C ILE A 214 -11.62 8.95 12.93
N PRO A 215 -11.33 10.15 12.37
CA PRO A 215 -11.57 11.41 13.07
C PRO A 215 -13.03 11.61 13.47
N GLU A 216 -13.28 12.22 14.65
CA GLU A 216 -14.60 12.44 15.26
C GLU A 216 -15.63 13.07 14.31
N ARG A 217 -15.21 13.96 13.40
CA ARG A 217 -16.12 14.62 12.43
C ARG A 217 -16.84 13.64 11.50
N TYR A 218 -16.37 12.38 11.40
CA TYR A 218 -16.99 11.32 10.59
C TYR A 218 -17.80 10.34 11.44
N HIS A 219 -17.99 10.58 12.73
CA HIS A 219 -18.71 9.70 13.65
C HIS A 219 -20.25 9.80 13.55
N SER A 220 -20.81 10.68 12.72
CA SER A 220 -22.26 10.68 12.48
C SER A 220 -22.66 9.59 11.48
N GLU A 221 -23.89 9.07 11.64
CA GLU A 221 -24.44 8.07 10.71
C GLU A 221 -24.41 8.56 9.26
N SER A 222 -24.77 9.82 9.02
CA SER A 222 -24.78 10.41 7.68
C SER A 222 -23.38 10.47 7.04
N GLU A 223 -22.36 10.78 7.83
CA GLU A 223 -20.97 10.79 7.36
C GLU A 223 -20.44 9.37 7.15
N ALA A 224 -20.75 8.43 8.07
CA ALA A 224 -20.37 7.03 7.92
C ALA A 224 -20.96 6.43 6.63
N ILE A 225 -22.24 6.68 6.36
CA ILE A 225 -22.90 6.27 5.10
C ILE A 225 -22.22 6.93 3.90
N ARG A 226 -21.99 8.24 3.96
CA ARG A 226 -21.36 8.98 2.87
C ARG A 226 -20.00 8.42 2.45
N ILE A 227 -19.17 8.02 3.42
CA ILE A 227 -17.83 7.46 3.15
C ILE A 227 -17.85 5.95 2.92
N GLY A 228 -19.01 5.29 3.00
CA GLY A 228 -19.20 3.88 2.68
C GLY A 228 -18.94 2.93 3.85
N LEU A 229 -19.16 3.36 5.07
CA LEU A 229 -19.06 2.55 6.30
C LEU A 229 -20.41 2.01 6.79
N GLU A 230 -21.45 2.06 5.98
CA GLU A 230 -22.80 1.63 6.35
C GLU A 230 -22.89 0.20 6.87
N THR A 231 -22.00 -0.70 6.39
CA THR A 231 -21.96 -2.09 6.85
C THR A 231 -21.22 -2.27 8.18
N ALA A 232 -20.33 -1.36 8.53
CA ALA A 232 -19.64 -1.34 9.81
C ALA A 232 -20.47 -0.64 10.90
N TRP A 233 -21.36 0.28 10.52
CA TRP A 233 -22.13 1.13 11.43
C TRP A 233 -23.10 0.40 12.35
N PRO A 234 -23.89 -0.61 11.91
CA PRO A 234 -24.88 -1.24 12.78
C PRO A 234 -24.31 -1.92 14.03
N ASN A 235 -23.00 -2.22 14.01
CA ASN A 235 -22.33 -2.91 15.11
C ASN A 235 -21.60 -1.98 16.08
N GLY A 236 -21.71 -0.66 15.90
CA GLY A 236 -21.21 0.33 16.87
C GLY A 236 -19.69 0.50 16.96
N PHE A 237 -18.93 0.00 15.97
CA PHE A 237 -17.46 -0.03 16.02
C PHE A 237 -16.77 1.21 15.45
N LEU A 238 -17.25 2.38 15.76
CA LEU A 238 -16.43 3.58 15.69
C LEU A 238 -15.63 3.67 16.99
N LEU A 239 -14.39 3.22 16.96
CA LEU A 239 -13.48 3.36 18.08
C LEU A 239 -13.28 4.86 18.34
N GLN A 240 -13.84 5.34 19.45
CA GLN A 240 -13.50 6.68 19.94
C GLN A 240 -12.00 6.71 20.25
N ASP A 241 -11.36 7.82 19.89
CA ASP A 241 -10.00 8.10 20.29
C ASP A 241 -9.86 8.08 21.82
N ALA A 242 -9.51 6.94 22.38
CA ALA A 242 -8.97 6.92 23.71
C ALA A 242 -7.61 7.61 23.65
N GLU A 243 -7.54 8.84 24.14
CA GLU A 243 -6.27 9.50 24.39
C GLU A 243 -5.45 8.61 25.34
N LEU A 244 -4.41 7.97 24.80
CA LEU A 244 -3.37 7.35 25.61
C LEU A 244 -2.46 8.46 26.14
N THR A 245 -3.00 9.33 26.99
CA THR A 245 -2.22 10.30 27.78
C THR A 245 -2.39 9.96 29.24
N GLY A 246 -1.42 9.24 29.79
CA GLY A 246 -1.32 9.05 31.21
C GLY A 246 -0.23 8.04 31.60
N PRO A 247 0.43 8.24 32.72
CA PRO A 247 1.49 7.35 33.20
C PRO A 247 0.95 5.98 33.55
N GLU A 248 1.83 5.00 33.58
CA GLU A 248 1.64 3.54 33.65
C GLU A 248 0.81 2.96 34.80
N GLU A 249 0.00 3.73 35.51
CA GLU A 249 -0.79 3.23 36.65
C GLU A 249 -2.24 3.68 36.55
N SER A 250 -3.06 2.79 36.03
CA SER A 250 -4.51 2.63 36.16
C SER A 250 -5.23 2.49 34.81
N LEU A 251 -5.46 1.23 34.42
CA LEU A 251 -6.39 0.89 33.36
C LEU A 251 -7.83 1.01 33.89
N GLU A 252 -8.46 2.18 33.78
CA GLU A 252 -9.91 2.26 33.82
C GLU A 252 -10.47 1.92 32.44
N ILE A 253 -10.98 0.72 32.30
CA ILE A 253 -11.60 0.21 31.07
C ILE A 253 -13.00 0.82 30.97
N ARG A 254 -13.19 1.76 30.02
CA ARG A 254 -14.52 2.25 29.59
C ARG A 254 -14.78 1.86 28.14
N LEU A 255 -15.61 0.81 27.99
CA LEU A 255 -16.51 0.46 26.87
C LEU A 255 -15.99 0.56 25.43
N ALA A 256 -15.38 -0.33 24.96
CA ALA A 256 -15.07 -1.33 23.95
C ALA A 256 -13.61 -1.73 24.13
N PRO A 257 -13.35 -2.90 24.63
CA PRO A 257 -12.04 -3.19 25.17
C PRO A 257 -11.09 -3.66 24.07
N VAL A 258 -10.34 -2.74 23.51
CA VAL A 258 -9.14 -3.08 22.74
C VAL A 258 -7.94 -3.06 23.68
N VAL A 259 -7.27 -4.18 23.83
CA VAL A 259 -6.01 -4.28 24.56
C VAL A 259 -4.86 -4.21 23.58
N THR A 260 -3.96 -3.27 23.77
CA THR A 260 -2.71 -3.21 23.03
C THR A 260 -1.68 -4.14 23.66
N VAL A 261 -1.29 -5.20 22.94
CA VAL A 261 -0.23 -6.13 23.34
C VAL A 261 1.10 -5.63 22.78
N LYS A 262 2.01 -5.19 23.67
CA LYS A 262 3.35 -4.74 23.28
C LYS A 262 4.36 -5.90 23.35
N GLY A 263 5.34 -5.90 22.45
CA GLY A 263 6.41 -6.90 22.42
C GLY A 263 7.38 -6.67 21.25
N VAL A 264 8.26 -7.63 21.02
CA VAL A 264 9.19 -7.61 19.88
C VAL A 264 8.43 -7.98 18.60
N PRO A 265 8.64 -7.30 17.47
CA PRO A 265 8.03 -7.65 16.20
C PRO A 265 8.20 -9.13 15.84
N GLY A 266 7.10 -9.80 15.49
CA GLY A 266 7.07 -11.24 15.21
C GLY A 266 6.93 -12.14 16.46
N GLU A 267 6.98 -11.59 17.68
CA GLU A 267 6.77 -12.34 18.91
C GLU A 267 5.32 -12.83 19.00
N VAL A 268 5.14 -14.09 19.37
CA VAL A 268 3.83 -14.69 19.59
C VAL A 268 3.46 -14.56 21.07
N LYS A 269 2.38 -13.86 21.36
CA LYS A 269 1.82 -13.74 22.72
C LYS A 269 0.53 -14.55 22.82
N THR A 270 0.32 -15.19 23.96
CA THR A 270 -0.94 -15.85 24.27
C THR A 270 -1.72 -15.04 25.30
N ILE A 271 -3.01 -14.88 25.04
CA ILE A 271 -3.93 -14.22 25.97
C ILE A 271 -4.85 -15.28 26.55
N ASP A 272 -4.84 -15.37 27.86
CA ASP A 272 -5.76 -16.23 28.61
C ASP A 272 -6.92 -15.38 29.16
N VAL A 273 -8.10 -16.00 29.26
CA VAL A 273 -9.29 -15.41 29.86
C VAL A 273 -9.77 -16.24 31.04
N ALA A 274 -10.32 -15.57 32.05
CA ALA A 274 -10.98 -16.20 33.18
C ALA A 274 -12.17 -15.37 33.68
N ASP A 275 -13.15 -16.02 34.29
CA ASP A 275 -14.31 -15.36 34.88
C ASP A 275 -14.03 -14.81 36.30
N SER A 276 -12.85 -15.11 36.85
CA SER A 276 -12.34 -14.58 38.12
C SER A 276 -10.84 -14.29 38.05
N PRO A 277 -10.31 -13.36 38.88
CA PRO A 277 -8.87 -13.04 38.91
C PRO A 277 -7.97 -14.24 39.22
N ASP A 278 -8.50 -15.22 39.95
CA ASP A 278 -7.77 -16.42 40.40
C ASP A 278 -7.88 -17.58 39.39
N GLY A 279 -8.61 -17.41 38.29
CA GLY A 279 -8.86 -18.43 37.27
C GLY A 279 -10.03 -19.35 37.57
N PRO A 280 -10.22 -20.47 36.87
CA PRO A 280 -9.27 -21.12 35.92
C PRO A 280 -9.07 -20.33 34.62
N TRP A 281 -7.80 -20.19 34.25
CA TRP A 281 -7.40 -19.50 33.03
C TRP A 281 -7.48 -20.44 31.81
N LYS A 282 -8.15 -19.99 30.75
CA LYS A 282 -8.27 -20.70 29.47
C LYS A 282 -7.61 -19.90 28.38
N LEU A 283 -6.93 -20.55 27.44
CA LEU A 283 -6.43 -19.87 26.24
C LEU A 283 -7.63 -19.25 25.51
N TRP A 284 -7.56 -17.96 25.30
CA TRP A 284 -8.58 -17.21 24.58
C TRP A 284 -8.10 -16.83 23.18
N ARG A 285 -6.90 -16.27 23.04
CA ARG A 285 -6.39 -15.83 21.75
C ARG A 285 -4.86 -15.91 21.68
N ILE A 286 -4.36 -16.14 20.45
CA ILE A 286 -2.94 -16.03 20.11
C ILE A 286 -2.78 -14.77 19.27
N VAL A 287 -1.79 -13.94 19.61
CA VAL A 287 -1.50 -12.67 18.97
C VAL A 287 -0.07 -12.64 18.50
N ILE A 288 0.15 -12.22 17.26
CA ILE A 288 1.50 -11.98 16.75
C ILE A 288 1.74 -10.48 16.79
N VAL A 289 2.81 -10.08 17.50
CA VAL A 289 3.17 -8.66 17.60
C VAL A 289 3.62 -8.13 16.25
N ALA A 290 2.96 -7.05 15.79
CA ALA A 290 3.24 -6.44 14.49
C ALA A 290 4.64 -5.76 14.47
N THR A 291 5.09 -5.39 13.28
CA THR A 291 6.39 -4.74 13.05
C THR A 291 6.59 -3.43 13.81
N GLY A 292 5.50 -2.80 14.27
CA GLY A 292 5.52 -1.62 15.16
C GLY A 292 5.75 -1.92 16.63
N GLY A 293 5.95 -3.19 17.03
CA GLY A 293 6.16 -3.59 18.44
C GLY A 293 4.87 -3.65 19.27
N ALA A 294 3.69 -3.60 18.66
CA ALA A 294 2.40 -3.72 19.32
C ALA A 294 1.39 -4.47 18.45
N ALA A 295 0.45 -5.17 19.08
CA ALA A 295 -0.73 -5.75 18.44
C ALA A 295 -1.98 -5.37 19.23
N GLU A 296 -3.06 -5.02 18.55
CA GLU A 296 -4.33 -4.71 19.18
C GLU A 296 -5.22 -5.95 19.20
N VAL A 297 -5.92 -6.14 20.30
CA VAL A 297 -6.79 -7.30 20.53
C VAL A 297 -8.12 -6.84 21.09
N ASP A 298 -9.19 -7.12 20.36
CA ASP A 298 -10.54 -6.88 20.86
C ASP A 298 -10.87 -7.90 21.94
N LEU A 299 -11.46 -7.43 23.04
CA LEU A 299 -11.99 -8.28 24.09
C LEU A 299 -13.48 -8.55 23.82
N ASP A 300 -13.97 -9.75 24.17
CA ASP A 300 -15.36 -10.12 23.93
C ASP A 300 -16.37 -9.17 24.60
N GLU A 301 -17.29 -8.62 23.83
CA GLU A 301 -18.47 -7.93 24.33
C GLU A 301 -19.47 -8.96 24.89
N GLY A 302 -19.84 -8.85 26.14
CA GLY A 302 -20.99 -9.60 26.68
C GLY A 302 -20.79 -10.38 27.96
N ALA A 303 -19.60 -10.40 28.52
CA ALA A 303 -19.40 -10.88 29.88
C ALA A 303 -19.22 -9.70 30.84
N GLU A 304 -20.14 -9.53 31.78
CA GLU A 304 -20.13 -8.40 32.72
C GLU A 304 -18.84 -8.29 33.55
N ARG A 305 -18.03 -9.33 33.63
CA ARG A 305 -16.67 -9.31 34.24
C ARG A 305 -15.86 -10.47 33.70
N ARG A 306 -14.86 -10.20 32.87
CA ARG A 306 -13.79 -11.16 32.48
C ARG A 306 -12.43 -10.58 32.78
N PHE A 307 -11.50 -11.46 33.14
CA PHE A 307 -10.12 -11.13 33.42
C PHE A 307 -9.26 -11.67 32.29
N TYR A 308 -8.27 -10.89 31.86
CA TYR A 308 -7.38 -11.23 30.77
C TYR A 308 -5.93 -11.11 31.25
N ARG A 309 -5.08 -12.01 30.85
CA ARG A 309 -3.65 -11.92 31.09
C ARG A 309 -2.87 -12.33 29.86
N ILE A 310 -1.72 -11.71 29.68
CA ILE A 310 -0.73 -12.15 28.69
C ILE A 310 0.13 -13.19 29.35
N ARG A 311 0.21 -14.38 28.76
CA ARG A 311 1.10 -15.43 29.22
C ARG A 311 2.53 -15.05 28.84
N PRO A 312 3.49 -15.12 29.81
CA PRO A 312 4.90 -14.82 29.56
C PRO A 312 5.53 -15.76 28.51
#